data_c1c3b8c69f104010f4f6eefb4f9d1b97
#
_entry.id   c1c3b8c69f104010f4f6eefb4f9d1b97
#
_cell.length_a   1.000
_cell.length_b   1.000
_cell.length_c   1.000
_cell.angle_alpha   90.00
_cell.angle_beta   90.00
_cell.angle_gamma   90.00
#
_symmetry.space_group_name_H-M   'P 1'
#
loop_
_entity.id
_entity.type
_entity.pdbx_description
1 polymer ?
#
loop_
_entity_poly.entity_id
_entity_poly.type
_entity_poly.pdbx_seq_one_letter_code
_entity_poly.pdbx_strand_id
1 'polypeptide(L)'
;GLGDVYKRQGIYLPLVLLLWLFVYLINTLSWYIIIRSGGKPGFSFSRLYKFTVTGFALNYVTPVGLMGGEPYRIMELKPFIGIERATSSVILYVMMHIFSHFCFWLTSVLLYVCLYPVGWVMSVILGAITLFCLLVTVLFIKGYRHGMAVAFIRMGSRLPFLKKKVLHFAETHKEKLENIDKQIALLHRQKKRTFYSALFLEYTARVVSCLEIWLILNVLTTN
;
A
#
# COMPACT_ATOMS: atom_id res chain seq x y z
N GLY A 1 0.14 -12.98 -38.62
CA GLY A 1 0.13 -11.55 -39.01
C GLY A 1 -0.44 -10.66 -37.90
N LEU A 2 -0.35 -9.33 -38.07
CA LEU A 2 -0.87 -8.34 -37.09
C LEU A 2 -2.32 -8.61 -36.68
N GLY A 3 -3.18 -9.16 -37.55
CA GLY A 3 -4.55 -9.55 -37.26
C GLY A 3 -4.70 -10.67 -36.22
N ASP A 4 -3.75 -11.58 -36.13
CA ASP A 4 -3.79 -12.68 -35.17
C ASP A 4 -3.34 -12.20 -33.78
N VAL A 5 -2.43 -11.23 -33.73
CA VAL A 5 -2.03 -10.55 -32.50
C VAL A 5 -3.22 -9.78 -31.92
N TYR A 6 -3.97 -9.05 -32.75
CA TYR A 6 -5.18 -8.33 -32.33
C TYR A 6 -6.29 -9.28 -31.82
N LYS A 7 -6.50 -10.41 -32.46
CA LYS A 7 -7.49 -11.41 -32.02
C LYS A 7 -7.08 -12.07 -30.72
N ARG A 8 -5.81 -12.31 -30.48
CA ARG A 8 -5.29 -12.86 -29.22
C ARG A 8 -5.33 -11.84 -28.09
N GLN A 9 -4.99 -10.56 -28.36
CA GLN A 9 -5.12 -9.49 -27.37
C GLN A 9 -6.58 -9.26 -26.93
N GLY A 10 -7.58 -9.56 -27.77
CA GLY A 10 -8.99 -9.29 -27.50
C GLY A 10 -9.54 -9.98 -26.24
N ILE A 11 -9.05 -11.19 -25.89
CA ILE A 11 -9.52 -11.95 -24.72
C ILE A 11 -8.68 -11.62 -23.47
N TYR A 12 -7.40 -11.33 -23.62
CA TYR A 12 -6.50 -11.06 -22.49
C TYR A 12 -6.73 -9.71 -21.84
N LEU A 13 -7.12 -8.69 -22.60
CA LEU A 13 -7.43 -7.38 -22.07
C LEU A 13 -8.59 -7.41 -21.04
N PRO A 14 -9.76 -8.01 -21.35
CA PRO A 14 -10.82 -8.20 -20.36
C PRO A 14 -10.35 -8.99 -19.13
N LEU A 15 -9.52 -10.03 -19.31
CA LEU A 15 -9.01 -10.83 -18.21
C LEU A 15 -8.12 -10.01 -17.28
N VAL A 16 -7.21 -9.19 -17.83
CA VAL A 16 -6.37 -8.28 -17.03
C VAL A 16 -7.22 -7.24 -16.30
N LEU A 17 -8.23 -6.67 -16.96
CA LEU A 17 -9.14 -5.72 -16.32
C LEU A 17 -9.93 -6.37 -15.18
N LEU A 18 -10.45 -7.58 -15.36
CA LEU A 18 -11.13 -8.33 -14.31
C LEU A 18 -10.19 -8.65 -13.15
N LEU A 19 -8.94 -9.03 -13.45
CA LEU A 19 -7.92 -9.26 -12.44
C LEU A 19 -7.66 -8.00 -11.60
N TRP A 20 -7.54 -6.83 -12.23
CA TRP A 20 -7.35 -5.56 -11.54
C TRP A 20 -8.57 -5.18 -10.68
N LEU A 21 -9.79 -5.38 -11.18
CA LEU A 21 -11.00 -5.18 -10.37
C LEU A 21 -11.00 -6.09 -9.14
N PHE A 22 -10.55 -7.34 -9.29
CA PHE A 22 -10.44 -8.28 -8.17
C PHE A 22 -9.34 -7.87 -7.18
N VAL A 23 -8.18 -7.43 -7.65
CA VAL A 23 -7.10 -6.88 -6.80
C VAL A 23 -7.61 -5.68 -6.01
N TYR A 24 -8.31 -4.75 -6.64
CA TYR A 24 -8.92 -3.62 -5.94
C TYR A 24 -9.98 -4.02 -4.93
N LEU A 25 -10.70 -5.12 -5.17
CA LEU A 25 -11.65 -5.68 -4.20
C LEU A 25 -10.92 -6.14 -2.94
N ILE A 26 -9.80 -6.86 -3.09
CA ILE A 26 -8.97 -7.31 -1.96
C ILE A 26 -8.39 -6.11 -1.19
N ASN A 27 -7.84 -5.12 -1.89
CA ASN A 27 -7.33 -3.89 -1.29
C ASN A 27 -8.43 -3.12 -0.53
N THR A 28 -9.64 -3.06 -1.10
CA THR A 28 -10.80 -2.43 -0.44
C THR A 28 -11.19 -3.19 0.83
N LEU A 29 -11.15 -4.52 0.80
CA LEU A 29 -11.45 -5.34 1.96
C LEU A 29 -10.42 -5.11 3.07
N SER A 30 -9.13 -5.01 2.74
CA SER A 30 -8.07 -4.64 3.66
C SER A 30 -8.37 -3.31 4.34
N TRP A 31 -8.68 -2.27 3.57
CA TRP A 31 -9.00 -0.96 4.09
C TRP A 31 -10.31 -0.94 4.91
N TYR A 32 -11.32 -1.68 4.47
CA TYR A 32 -12.59 -1.81 5.19
C TYR A 32 -12.41 -2.42 6.59
N ILE A 33 -11.57 -3.46 6.71
CA ILE A 33 -11.25 -4.08 8.01
C ILE A 33 -10.58 -3.06 8.94
N ILE A 34 -9.67 -2.23 8.42
CA ILE A 34 -9.02 -1.15 9.16
C ILE A 34 -10.05 -0.14 9.66
N ILE A 35 -10.93 0.36 8.79
CA ILE A 35 -11.97 1.34 9.16
C ILE A 35 -12.92 0.75 10.19
N ARG A 36 -13.40 -0.48 9.96
CA ARG A 36 -14.35 -1.16 10.85
C ARG A 36 -13.76 -1.43 12.23
N SER A 37 -12.46 -1.56 12.35
CA SER A 37 -11.79 -1.76 13.63
C SER A 37 -11.94 -0.55 14.57
N GLY A 38 -12.07 0.65 14.03
CA GLY A 38 -12.35 1.88 14.79
C GLY A 38 -13.83 2.15 15.04
N GLY A 39 -14.75 1.26 14.65
CA GLY A 39 -16.21 1.39 14.81
C GLY A 39 -16.95 1.13 13.50
N LYS A 40 -18.29 1.05 13.57
CA LYS A 40 -19.11 0.82 12.36
C LYS A 40 -18.96 2.01 11.40
N PRO A 41 -18.60 1.78 10.12
CA PRO A 41 -18.64 2.82 9.11
C PRO A 41 -20.10 3.16 8.77
N GLY A 42 -20.41 4.44 8.62
CA GLY A 42 -21.75 4.91 8.23
C GLY A 42 -22.03 4.79 6.73
N PHE A 43 -21.33 3.91 6.00
CA PHE A 43 -21.43 3.75 4.55
C PHE A 43 -21.28 2.29 4.11
N SER A 44 -21.70 2.01 2.85
CA SER A 44 -21.64 0.67 2.27
C SER A 44 -20.24 0.32 1.77
N PHE A 45 -19.91 -0.97 1.73
CA PHE A 45 -18.66 -1.50 1.15
C PHE A 45 -18.49 -1.09 -0.32
N SER A 46 -19.56 -1.08 -1.09
CA SER A 46 -19.57 -0.67 -2.50
C SER A 46 -19.11 0.78 -2.69
N ARG A 47 -19.45 1.68 -1.76
CA ARG A 47 -18.96 3.07 -1.76
C ARG A 47 -17.46 3.14 -1.48
N LEU A 48 -16.97 2.35 -0.53
CA LEU A 48 -15.54 2.28 -0.25
C LEU A 48 -14.76 1.73 -1.45
N TYR A 49 -15.31 0.74 -2.15
CA TYR A 49 -14.73 0.21 -3.39
C TYR A 49 -14.57 1.30 -4.45
N LYS A 50 -15.60 2.15 -4.65
CA LYS A 50 -15.48 3.32 -5.55
C LYS A 50 -14.35 4.25 -5.11
N PHE A 51 -14.26 4.57 -3.82
CA PHE A 51 -13.19 5.43 -3.29
C PHE A 51 -11.79 4.80 -3.50
N THR A 52 -11.70 3.48 -3.38
CA THR A 52 -10.44 2.75 -3.62
C THR A 52 -10.04 2.87 -5.08
N VAL A 53 -10.92 2.51 -6.01
CA VAL A 53 -10.64 2.54 -7.46
C VAL A 53 -10.32 3.96 -7.93
N THR A 54 -11.14 4.94 -7.55
CA THR A 54 -10.90 6.36 -7.91
C THR A 54 -9.60 6.87 -7.31
N GLY A 55 -9.27 6.50 -6.07
CA GLY A 55 -8.01 6.89 -5.44
C GLY A 55 -6.79 6.32 -6.17
N PHE A 56 -6.84 5.07 -6.63
CA PHE A 56 -5.77 4.51 -7.47
C PHE A 56 -5.70 5.21 -8.83
N ALA A 57 -6.82 5.45 -9.49
CA ALA A 57 -6.85 6.18 -10.76
C ALA A 57 -6.21 7.58 -10.63
N LEU A 58 -6.54 8.31 -9.55
CA LEU A 58 -5.93 9.61 -9.27
C LEU A 58 -4.41 9.53 -9.07
N ASN A 59 -3.91 8.47 -8.44
CA ASN A 59 -2.47 8.28 -8.28
C ASN A 59 -1.74 8.11 -9.63
N TYR A 60 -2.41 7.56 -10.65
CA TYR A 60 -1.83 7.44 -12.00
C TYR A 60 -1.93 8.72 -12.83
N VAL A 61 -2.97 9.52 -12.63
CA VAL A 61 -3.25 10.72 -13.44
C VAL A 61 -2.56 11.97 -12.88
N THR A 62 -2.32 12.02 -11.56
CA THR A 62 -1.71 13.21 -10.95
C THR A 62 -0.20 13.25 -11.16
N PRO A 63 0.36 14.42 -11.58
CA PRO A 63 1.79 14.56 -11.86
C PRO A 63 2.69 14.49 -10.62
N VAL A 64 2.12 14.55 -9.42
CA VAL A 64 2.84 14.45 -8.13
C VAL A 64 3.14 12.99 -7.74
N GLY A 65 2.94 12.06 -8.64
CA GLY A 65 3.23 10.63 -8.52
C GLY A 65 2.79 10.01 -7.20
N LEU A 66 1.79 9.15 -7.21
CA LEU A 66 1.33 8.32 -6.07
C LEU A 66 0.70 9.07 -4.87
N MET A 67 0.52 10.40 -4.91
CA MET A 67 0.02 11.17 -3.76
C MET A 67 -1.36 11.84 -3.98
N GLY A 68 -1.99 11.67 -5.13
CA GLY A 68 -3.30 12.29 -5.42
C GLY A 68 -4.49 11.56 -4.81
N GLY A 69 -4.39 10.25 -4.66
CA GLY A 69 -5.47 9.40 -4.17
C GLY A 69 -5.67 9.44 -2.65
N GLU A 70 -4.62 9.65 -1.87
CA GLU A 70 -4.70 9.67 -0.41
C GLU A 70 -5.51 10.88 0.11
N PRO A 71 -5.24 12.12 -0.31
CA PRO A 71 -6.09 13.26 0.05
C PRO A 71 -7.55 13.07 -0.37
N TYR A 72 -7.78 12.55 -1.58
CA TYR A 72 -9.12 12.23 -2.06
C TYR A 72 -9.84 11.25 -1.12
N ARG A 73 -9.20 10.13 -0.76
CA ARG A 73 -9.76 9.12 0.15
C ARG A 73 -10.09 9.70 1.52
N ILE A 74 -9.24 10.58 2.05
CA ILE A 74 -9.47 11.28 3.32
C ILE A 74 -10.69 12.19 3.20
N MET A 75 -10.80 12.98 2.14
CA MET A 75 -11.90 13.91 1.91
C MET A 75 -13.24 13.18 1.78
N GLU A 76 -13.28 12.08 1.05
CA GLU A 76 -14.49 11.27 0.86
C GLU A 76 -14.94 10.54 2.14
N LEU A 77 -14.01 10.15 3.02
CA LEU A 77 -14.34 9.50 4.29
C LEU A 77 -14.71 10.48 5.40
N LYS A 78 -14.21 11.72 5.33
CA LYS A 78 -14.41 12.75 6.36
C LYS A 78 -15.86 12.93 6.80
N PRO A 79 -16.87 12.99 5.89
CA PRO A 79 -18.27 13.16 6.28
C PRO A 79 -18.85 12.02 7.11
N PHE A 80 -18.30 10.81 7.00
CA PHE A 80 -18.84 9.60 7.61
C PHE A 80 -18.18 9.24 8.93
N ILE A 81 -16.86 9.46 9.05
CA ILE A 81 -16.09 8.98 10.20
C ILE A 81 -15.24 10.07 10.86
N GLY A 82 -15.35 11.32 10.40
CA GLY A 82 -14.54 12.44 10.88
C GLY A 82 -13.13 12.47 10.29
N ILE A 83 -12.49 13.64 10.32
CA ILE A 83 -11.19 13.88 9.66
C ILE A 83 -10.06 13.06 10.29
N GLU A 84 -10.00 12.95 11.61
CA GLU A 84 -8.90 12.26 12.30
C GLU A 84 -8.92 10.76 12.02
N ARG A 85 -10.11 10.16 12.09
CA ARG A 85 -10.28 8.72 11.81
C ARG A 85 -10.12 8.42 10.32
N ALA A 86 -10.57 9.30 9.43
CA ALA A 86 -10.33 9.16 7.99
C ALA A 86 -8.83 9.19 7.70
N THR A 87 -8.11 10.19 8.21
CA THR A 87 -6.66 10.33 8.01
C THR A 87 -5.89 9.13 8.58
N SER A 88 -6.17 8.73 9.83
CA SER A 88 -5.47 7.59 10.43
C SER A 88 -5.72 6.28 9.70
N SER A 89 -6.95 6.07 9.19
CA SER A 89 -7.28 4.86 8.42
C SER A 89 -6.58 4.81 7.07
N VAL A 90 -6.46 5.95 6.38
CA VAL A 90 -5.74 6.04 5.09
C VAL A 90 -4.24 5.86 5.30
N ILE A 91 -3.65 6.52 6.31
CA ILE A 91 -2.23 6.34 6.64
C ILE A 91 -1.93 4.87 6.92
N LEU A 92 -2.73 4.22 7.79
CA LEU A 92 -2.53 2.82 8.13
C LEU A 92 -2.69 1.90 6.91
N TYR A 93 -3.69 2.16 6.07
CA TYR A 93 -3.89 1.42 4.82
C TYR A 93 -2.67 1.54 3.89
N VAL A 94 -2.19 2.75 3.64
CA VAL A 94 -0.99 2.99 2.79
C VAL A 94 0.25 2.32 3.38
N MET A 95 0.39 2.35 4.70
CA MET A 95 1.48 1.66 5.40
C MET A 95 1.44 0.15 5.16
N MET A 96 0.26 -0.49 5.31
CA MET A 96 0.10 -1.91 5.04
C MET A 96 0.40 -2.23 3.58
N HIS A 97 -0.07 -1.37 2.68
CA HIS A 97 0.17 -1.49 1.24
C HIS A 97 1.67 -1.46 0.92
N ILE A 98 2.41 -0.49 1.44
CA ILE A 98 3.87 -0.39 1.25
C ILE A 98 4.59 -1.57 1.93
N PHE A 99 4.22 -1.91 3.15
CA PHE A 99 4.88 -2.99 3.90
C PHE A 99 4.69 -4.36 3.25
N SER A 100 3.52 -4.59 2.64
CA SER A 100 3.26 -5.82 1.89
C SER A 100 4.23 -6.03 0.71
N HIS A 101 4.72 -4.95 0.07
CA HIS A 101 5.74 -5.05 -0.98
C HIS A 101 7.07 -5.60 -0.44
N PHE A 102 7.51 -5.11 0.71
CA PHE A 102 8.76 -5.60 1.31
C PHE A 102 8.64 -7.06 1.75
N CYS A 103 7.48 -7.45 2.32
CA CYS A 103 7.21 -8.85 2.62
C CYS A 103 7.23 -9.72 1.35
N PHE A 104 6.63 -9.22 0.27
CA PHE A 104 6.61 -9.91 -1.02
C PHE A 104 8.02 -10.05 -1.62
N TRP A 105 8.83 -8.98 -1.59
CA TRP A 105 10.21 -9.03 -2.08
C TRP A 105 11.07 -10.01 -1.28
N LEU A 106 10.96 -10.03 0.04
CA LEU A 106 11.66 -11.02 0.88
C LEU A 106 11.24 -12.46 0.55
N THR A 107 9.95 -12.69 0.35
CA THR A 107 9.44 -14.00 -0.07
C THR A 107 9.99 -14.40 -1.46
N SER A 108 10.03 -13.44 -2.39
CA SER A 108 10.56 -13.67 -3.75
C SER A 108 12.05 -14.00 -3.73
N VAL A 109 12.85 -13.29 -2.91
CA VAL A 109 14.27 -13.60 -2.71
C VAL A 109 14.44 -15.02 -2.16
N LEU A 110 13.67 -15.36 -1.12
CA LEU A 110 13.72 -16.69 -0.50
C LEU A 110 13.39 -17.78 -1.53
N LEU A 111 12.31 -17.61 -2.28
CA LEU A 111 11.91 -18.57 -3.33
C LEU A 111 12.99 -18.71 -4.40
N TYR A 112 13.58 -17.61 -4.84
CA TYR A 112 14.64 -17.64 -5.85
C TYR A 112 15.86 -18.42 -5.36
N VAL A 113 16.32 -18.18 -4.14
CA VAL A 113 17.48 -18.87 -3.55
C VAL A 113 17.20 -20.37 -3.35
N CYS A 114 15.95 -20.75 -3.04
CA CYS A 114 15.56 -22.14 -2.86
C CYS A 114 15.43 -22.92 -4.18
N LEU A 115 15.04 -22.23 -5.26
CA LEU A 115 14.68 -22.89 -6.54
C LEU A 115 15.79 -22.83 -7.60
N TYR A 116 16.72 -21.87 -7.50
CA TYR A 116 17.74 -21.63 -8.51
C TYR A 116 19.15 -21.58 -7.91
N PRO A 117 20.17 -22.07 -8.64
CA PRO A 117 21.56 -21.91 -8.23
C PRO A 117 21.95 -20.42 -8.26
N VAL A 118 22.55 -19.94 -7.19
CA VAL A 118 22.88 -18.53 -7.02
C VAL A 118 24.37 -18.31 -7.29
N GLY A 119 24.68 -17.62 -8.39
CA GLY A 119 26.04 -17.19 -8.68
C GLY A 119 26.47 -16.00 -7.81
N TRP A 120 27.77 -15.72 -7.76
CA TRP A 120 28.38 -14.67 -6.93
C TRP A 120 27.70 -13.28 -7.11
N VAL A 121 27.53 -12.82 -8.34
CA VAL A 121 26.89 -11.50 -8.63
C VAL A 121 25.46 -11.46 -8.11
N MET A 122 24.69 -12.53 -8.37
CA MET A 122 23.31 -12.62 -7.91
C MET A 122 23.23 -12.67 -6.38
N SER A 123 24.16 -13.34 -5.70
CA SER A 123 24.24 -13.37 -4.23
C SER A 123 24.40 -11.96 -3.64
N VAL A 124 25.24 -11.12 -4.24
CA VAL A 124 25.43 -9.73 -3.79
C VAL A 124 24.16 -8.90 -3.98
N ILE A 125 23.51 -9.03 -5.14
CA ILE A 125 22.27 -8.30 -5.43
C ILE A 125 21.14 -8.71 -4.47
N LEU A 126 20.92 -10.01 -4.31
CA LEU A 126 19.89 -10.54 -3.41
C LEU A 126 20.18 -10.21 -1.94
N GLY A 127 21.45 -10.22 -1.55
CA GLY A 127 21.90 -9.79 -0.21
C GLY A 127 21.59 -8.32 0.04
N ALA A 128 21.89 -7.45 -0.92
CA ALA A 128 21.60 -6.01 -0.83
C ALA A 128 20.07 -5.74 -0.73
N ILE A 129 19.25 -6.42 -1.55
CA ILE A 129 17.79 -6.32 -1.49
C ILE A 129 17.28 -6.79 -0.13
N THR A 130 17.77 -7.93 0.36
CA THR A 130 17.38 -8.48 1.67
C THR A 130 17.73 -7.51 2.79
N LEU A 131 18.94 -6.97 2.82
CA LEU A 131 19.38 -6.00 3.82
C LEU A 131 18.51 -4.74 3.79
N PHE A 132 18.21 -4.21 2.61
CA PHE A 132 17.33 -3.07 2.44
C PHE A 132 15.92 -3.36 2.95
N CYS A 133 15.32 -4.49 2.58
CA CYS A 133 13.98 -4.88 3.05
C CYS A 133 13.93 -5.06 4.57
N LEU A 134 14.97 -5.67 5.18
CA LEU A 134 15.04 -5.82 6.63
C LEU A 134 15.18 -4.47 7.33
N LEU A 135 16.00 -3.56 6.80
CA LEU A 135 16.14 -2.21 7.33
C LEU A 135 14.79 -1.47 7.32
N VAL A 136 14.09 -1.49 6.19
CA VAL A 136 12.75 -0.87 6.07
C VAL A 136 11.76 -1.53 7.02
N THR A 137 11.79 -2.85 7.17
CA THR A 137 10.92 -3.57 8.11
C THR A 137 11.16 -3.12 9.55
N VAL A 138 12.41 -2.99 9.97
CA VAL A 138 12.77 -2.50 11.32
C VAL A 138 12.31 -1.05 11.51
N LEU A 139 12.53 -0.18 10.52
CA LEU A 139 12.06 1.22 10.57
C LEU A 139 10.54 1.30 10.63
N PHE A 140 9.85 0.46 9.86
CA PHE A 140 8.40 0.37 9.88
C PHE A 140 7.87 -0.04 11.25
N ILE A 141 8.39 -1.11 11.84
CA ILE A 141 7.97 -1.60 13.16
C ILE A 141 8.26 -0.56 14.26
N LYS A 142 9.42 0.10 14.20
CA LYS A 142 9.76 1.18 15.14
C LYS A 142 8.84 2.39 14.96
N GLY A 143 8.63 2.85 13.74
CA GLY A 143 7.74 3.99 13.43
C GLY A 143 6.30 3.72 13.87
N TYR A 144 5.81 2.52 13.61
CA TYR A 144 4.48 2.09 13.99
C TYR A 144 4.27 2.06 15.51
N ARG A 145 5.31 1.77 16.30
CA ARG A 145 5.25 1.74 17.77
C ARG A 145 5.36 3.12 18.42
N HIS A 146 6.08 4.06 17.78
CA HIS A 146 6.46 5.35 18.37
C HIS A 146 5.75 6.56 17.75
N GLY A 147 4.78 6.34 16.85
CA GLY A 147 4.08 7.41 16.14
C GLY A 147 4.66 7.66 14.75
N MET A 148 3.83 7.41 13.75
CA MET A 148 4.23 7.52 12.34
C MET A 148 4.16 8.96 11.83
N ALA A 149 3.17 9.74 12.25
CA ALA A 149 3.06 11.14 11.83
C ALA A 149 4.26 11.94 12.33
N VAL A 150 4.65 11.73 13.58
CA VAL A 150 5.87 12.35 14.17
C VAL A 150 7.15 11.84 13.49
N ALA A 151 7.21 10.55 13.13
CA ALA A 151 8.37 9.99 12.43
C ALA A 151 8.54 10.58 11.02
N PHE A 152 7.46 10.74 10.25
CA PHE A 152 7.48 11.40 8.94
C PHE A 152 7.91 12.86 9.02
N ILE A 153 7.41 13.60 10.01
CA ILE A 153 7.83 14.98 10.25
C ILE A 153 9.32 15.07 10.57
N ARG A 154 9.83 14.19 11.44
CA ARG A 154 11.25 14.13 11.80
C ARG A 154 12.13 13.77 10.61
N MET A 155 11.66 12.89 9.72
CA MET A 155 12.36 12.55 8.49
C MET A 155 12.36 13.72 7.50
N GLY A 156 11.22 14.38 7.30
CA GLY A 156 11.10 15.57 6.46
C GLY A 156 11.91 16.76 6.98
N SER A 157 12.04 16.93 8.31
CA SER A 157 12.85 17.99 8.91
C SER A 157 14.37 17.79 8.75
N ARG A 158 14.83 16.58 8.38
CA ARG A 158 16.22 16.31 8.03
C ARG A 158 16.60 16.80 6.63
N LEU A 159 15.63 17.05 5.76
CA LEU A 159 15.85 17.61 4.43
C LEU A 159 15.98 19.14 4.55
N PRO A 160 17.15 19.75 4.23
CA PRO A 160 17.40 21.17 4.47
C PRO A 160 16.40 22.08 3.73
N PHE A 161 15.91 21.65 2.58
CA PHE A 161 14.94 22.39 1.75
C PHE A 161 13.52 22.44 2.34
N LEU A 162 13.12 21.42 3.13
CA LEU A 162 11.76 21.27 3.67
C LEU A 162 11.68 21.59 5.17
N LYS A 163 12.81 21.71 5.85
CA LYS A 163 12.91 21.83 7.30
C LYS A 163 12.00 22.92 7.90
N LYS A 164 12.06 24.16 7.37
CA LYS A 164 11.26 25.28 7.90
C LYS A 164 9.75 25.06 7.71
N LYS A 165 9.33 24.59 6.53
CA LYS A 165 7.91 24.33 6.23
C LYS A 165 7.36 23.16 7.04
N VAL A 166 8.14 22.08 7.18
CA VAL A 166 7.74 20.88 7.93
C VAL A 166 7.65 21.15 9.43
N LEU A 167 8.61 21.90 10.00
CA LEU A 167 8.57 22.28 11.42
C LEU A 167 7.39 23.21 11.73
N HIS A 168 7.17 24.23 10.91
CA HIS A 168 6.03 25.14 11.07
C HIS A 168 4.67 24.39 10.96
N PHE A 169 4.55 23.48 10.00
CA PHE A 169 3.37 22.63 9.87
C PHE A 169 3.19 21.71 11.10
N ALA A 170 4.26 21.15 11.61
CA ALA A 170 4.25 20.28 12.78
C ALA A 170 3.82 21.03 14.05
N GLU A 171 4.32 22.24 14.26
CA GLU A 171 3.95 23.09 15.41
C GLU A 171 2.49 23.52 15.31
N THR A 172 2.03 23.96 14.13
CA THR A 172 0.65 24.40 13.92
C THR A 172 -0.39 23.29 14.07
N HIS A 173 0.00 22.03 13.78
CA HIS A 173 -0.92 20.89 13.79
C HIS A 173 -0.55 19.81 14.81
N LYS A 174 0.26 20.15 15.82
CA LYS A 174 0.82 19.19 16.79
C LYS A 174 -0.25 18.30 17.44
N GLU A 175 -1.31 18.89 17.95
CA GLU A 175 -2.40 18.17 18.60
C GLU A 175 -3.11 17.17 17.66
N LYS A 176 -3.36 17.58 16.41
CA LYS A 176 -3.97 16.69 15.39
C LYS A 176 -3.04 15.53 15.03
N LEU A 177 -1.76 15.79 14.91
CA LEU A 177 -0.77 14.77 14.60
C LEU A 177 -0.62 13.77 15.75
N GLU A 178 -0.60 14.23 16.99
CA GLU A 178 -0.59 13.37 18.17
C GLU A 178 -1.86 12.51 18.28
N ASN A 179 -3.03 13.08 17.94
CA ASN A 179 -4.28 12.34 17.91
C ASN A 179 -4.29 11.26 16.82
N ILE A 180 -3.76 11.55 15.63
CA ILE A 180 -3.61 10.57 14.55
C ILE A 180 -2.68 9.43 15.01
N ASP A 181 -1.54 9.74 15.60
CA ASP A 181 -0.59 8.75 16.11
C ASP A 181 -1.19 7.91 17.25
N LYS A 182 -1.96 8.52 18.15
CA LYS A 182 -2.72 7.80 19.19
C LYS A 182 -3.72 6.83 18.56
N GLN A 183 -4.46 7.23 17.54
CA GLN A 183 -5.40 6.33 16.86
C GLN A 183 -4.71 5.17 16.15
N ILE A 184 -3.58 5.41 15.49
CA ILE A 184 -2.76 4.35 14.87
C ILE A 184 -2.25 3.38 15.95
N ALA A 185 -1.73 3.89 17.06
CA ALA A 185 -1.24 3.09 18.18
C ALA A 185 -2.35 2.28 18.86
N LEU A 186 -3.54 2.85 19.02
CA LEU A 186 -4.71 2.15 19.59
C LEU A 186 -5.14 0.98 18.69
N LEU A 187 -5.17 1.18 17.38
CA LEU A 187 -5.45 0.12 16.42
C LEU A 187 -4.45 -1.05 16.54
N HIS A 188 -3.18 -0.75 16.78
CA HIS A 188 -2.17 -1.78 16.99
C HIS A 188 -2.31 -2.52 18.32
N ARG A 189 -2.42 -1.79 19.42
CA ARG A 189 -2.46 -2.38 20.77
C ARG A 189 -3.70 -3.22 21.02
N GLN A 190 -4.85 -2.78 20.52
CA GLN A 190 -6.14 -3.40 20.81
C GLN A 190 -6.58 -4.46 19.79
N LYS A 191 -6.05 -4.45 18.56
CA LYS A 191 -6.55 -5.31 17.47
C LYS A 191 -5.45 -5.87 16.56
N LYS A 192 -4.50 -6.59 17.15
CA LYS A 192 -3.45 -7.30 16.41
C LYS A 192 -4.01 -8.14 15.25
N ARG A 193 -5.17 -8.76 15.43
CA ARG A 193 -5.85 -9.53 14.38
C ARG A 193 -6.19 -8.68 13.15
N THR A 194 -6.66 -7.46 13.35
CA THR A 194 -6.95 -6.52 12.24
C THR A 194 -5.69 -6.18 11.46
N PHE A 195 -4.58 -5.92 12.15
CA PHE A 195 -3.29 -5.63 11.54
C PHE A 195 -2.82 -6.79 10.64
N TYR A 196 -2.76 -8.00 11.19
CA TYR A 196 -2.30 -9.16 10.43
C TYR A 196 -3.27 -9.54 9.30
N SER A 197 -4.58 -9.39 9.49
CA SER A 197 -5.57 -9.64 8.43
C SER A 197 -5.46 -8.63 7.30
N ALA A 198 -5.27 -7.34 7.59
CA ALA A 198 -5.07 -6.32 6.58
C ALA A 198 -3.76 -6.55 5.81
N LEU A 199 -2.67 -6.85 6.52
CA LEU A 199 -1.38 -7.17 5.89
C LEU A 199 -1.48 -8.42 5.00
N PHE A 200 -2.15 -9.47 5.47
CA PHE A 200 -2.36 -10.69 4.70
C PHE A 200 -3.16 -10.43 3.43
N LEU A 201 -4.21 -9.61 3.49
CA LEU A 201 -4.98 -9.23 2.30
C LEU A 201 -4.14 -8.42 1.31
N GLU A 202 -3.36 -7.45 1.79
CA GLU A 202 -2.46 -6.68 0.94
C GLU A 202 -1.38 -7.56 0.29
N TYR A 203 -0.82 -8.51 1.05
CA TYR A 203 0.12 -9.49 0.53
C TYR A 203 -0.53 -10.40 -0.52
N THR A 204 -1.75 -10.89 -0.27
CA THR A 204 -2.52 -11.70 -1.23
C THR A 204 -2.79 -10.93 -2.50
N ALA A 205 -3.15 -9.64 -2.41
CA ALA A 205 -3.33 -8.77 -3.57
C ALA A 205 -2.04 -8.71 -4.43
N ARG A 206 -0.85 -8.69 -3.80
CA ARG A 206 0.45 -8.72 -4.51
C ARG A 206 0.68 -10.04 -5.24
N VAL A 207 0.42 -11.16 -4.57
CA VAL A 207 0.55 -12.49 -5.18
C VAL A 207 -0.40 -12.62 -6.38
N VAL A 208 -1.65 -12.17 -6.22
CA VAL A 208 -2.63 -12.18 -7.32
C VAL A 208 -2.19 -11.28 -8.48
N SER A 209 -1.59 -10.11 -8.19
CA SER A 209 -1.06 -9.22 -9.25
C SER A 209 0.06 -9.87 -10.07
N CYS A 210 0.78 -10.89 -9.56
CA CYS A 210 1.76 -11.63 -10.35
C CYS A 210 1.12 -12.42 -11.52
N LEU A 211 -0.16 -12.77 -11.41
CA LEU A 211 -0.89 -13.41 -12.51
C LEU A 211 -1.00 -12.51 -13.74
N GLU A 212 -1.00 -11.19 -13.56
CA GLU A 212 -0.93 -10.24 -14.68
C GLU A 212 0.34 -10.43 -15.51
N ILE A 213 1.48 -10.48 -14.84
CA ILE A 213 2.78 -10.69 -15.50
C ILE A 213 2.78 -12.05 -16.22
N TRP A 214 2.26 -13.08 -15.57
CA TRP A 214 2.15 -14.40 -16.16
C TRP A 214 1.23 -14.41 -17.38
N LEU A 215 0.07 -13.74 -17.33
CA LEU A 215 -0.84 -13.59 -18.47
C LEU A 215 -0.16 -12.86 -19.63
N ILE A 216 0.51 -11.74 -19.35
CA ILE A 216 1.22 -10.95 -20.38
C ILE A 216 2.34 -11.79 -21.02
N LEU A 217 3.14 -12.50 -20.21
CA LEU A 217 4.20 -13.36 -20.73
C LEU A 217 3.66 -14.48 -21.63
N ASN A 218 2.53 -15.10 -21.23
CA ASN A 218 1.89 -16.11 -22.08
C ASN A 218 1.45 -15.55 -23.43
N VAL A 219 0.92 -14.32 -23.47
CA VAL A 219 0.56 -13.65 -24.73
C VAL A 219 1.77 -13.44 -25.62
N LEU A 220 2.92 -13.08 -25.02
CA LEU A 220 4.14 -12.75 -25.76
C LEU A 220 4.94 -14.00 -26.19
N THR A 221 4.86 -15.08 -25.42
CA THR A 221 5.68 -16.30 -25.63
C THR A 221 4.97 -17.40 -26.40
N THR A 222 3.64 -17.35 -26.52
CA THR A 222 2.88 -18.31 -27.36
C THR A 222 2.92 -17.88 -28.83
N ASN A 223 4.10 -17.96 -29.43
CA ASN A 223 4.31 -17.88 -30.88
C ASN A 223 4.35 -19.28 -31.47
#